data_9c99d21806e8b3ae0a350dc55854b80b
#
_entry.id   9c99d21806e8b3ae0a350dc55854b80b
#
_cell.length_a   1.000
_cell.length_b   1.000
_cell.length_c   1.000
_cell.angle_alpha   90.00
_cell.angle_beta   90.00
_cell.angle_gamma   90.00
#
_symmetry.space_group_name_H-M   'P 1'
#
loop_
_entity.id
_entity.type
_entity.pdbx_description
1 polymer ?
#
loop_
_entity_poly.entity_id
_entity_poly.type
_entity_poly.pdbx_seq_one_letter_code
_entity_poly.pdbx_strand_id
1 'polypeptide(L)'
;YSDWFYNPLQEIRSRDRSTKDIKARFQAALTLKLWEGLNFSSSLQYEIFNSKRRDLYKEDSWVVKNPVNYYTEYNDATGVVGKSAYPTGQFLDQYTSEMQGYTFRNQVNFNRTFRRHDFNVVLGTELRHRRTTSYTSPRVYGYNDETLTSKLFPNGTGKLAIKDLFGNTITVDDYASTFT
;
A
#
# COMPACT_ATOMS: atom_id res chain seq x y z
N TYR A 1 20.41 25.33 0.49
CA TYR A 1 19.14 25.34 1.23
C TYR A 1 17.99 25.48 0.27
N SER A 2 17.00 24.60 0.40
CA SER A 2 15.67 24.86 -0.13
C SER A 2 14.91 25.76 0.85
N ASP A 3 13.98 26.53 0.33
CA ASP A 3 13.09 27.34 1.16
C ASP A 3 12.36 26.49 2.23
N TRP A 4 12.40 26.92 3.50
CA TRP A 4 11.70 26.27 4.62
C TRP A 4 10.20 26.60 4.67
N PHE A 5 9.74 27.41 3.76
CA PHE A 5 8.36 27.85 3.77
C PHE A 5 7.41 26.70 3.38
N TYR A 6 6.42 26.42 4.24
CA TYR A 6 5.37 25.46 3.96
C TYR A 6 4.22 26.16 3.24
N ASN A 7 3.95 25.72 2.01
CA ASN A 7 2.81 26.20 1.22
C ASN A 7 1.85 25.04 0.92
N PRO A 8 0.64 25.00 1.50
CA PRO A 8 -0.31 23.90 1.31
C PRO A 8 -0.71 23.66 -0.16
N LEU A 9 -0.80 24.74 -0.96
CA LEU A 9 -1.13 24.60 -2.39
C LEU A 9 0.02 24.01 -3.19
N GLN A 10 1.25 24.31 -2.80
CA GLN A 10 2.43 23.72 -3.40
C GLN A 10 2.51 22.22 -3.06
N GLU A 11 2.23 21.83 -1.81
CA GLU A 11 2.24 20.43 -1.38
C GLU A 11 1.30 19.56 -2.21
N ILE A 12 0.10 20.06 -2.55
CA ILE A 12 -0.85 19.33 -3.41
C ILE A 12 -0.26 19.10 -4.80
N ARG A 13 0.50 20.06 -5.36
CA ARG A 13 1.11 19.97 -6.69
C ARG A 13 2.42 19.18 -6.70
N SER A 14 3.08 19.13 -5.55
CA SER A 14 4.37 18.47 -5.37
C SER A 14 4.25 17.00 -4.98
N ARG A 15 3.03 16.50 -4.87
CA ARG A 15 2.74 15.08 -4.61
C ARG A 15 1.97 14.48 -5.76
N ASP A 16 2.52 13.42 -6.34
CA ASP A 16 1.82 12.59 -7.31
C ASP A 16 1.45 11.26 -6.65
N ARG A 17 0.13 11.06 -6.45
CA ARG A 17 -0.41 9.82 -5.90
C ARG A 17 -1.23 9.11 -6.94
N SER A 18 -0.85 7.90 -7.26
CA SER A 18 -1.62 7.01 -8.11
C SER A 18 -1.96 5.71 -7.38
N THR A 19 -3.16 5.19 -7.64
CA THR A 19 -3.59 3.88 -7.16
C THR A 19 -4.14 3.10 -8.33
N LYS A 20 -3.64 1.89 -8.51
CA LYS A 20 -4.09 0.95 -9.54
C LYS A 20 -4.70 -0.26 -8.87
N ASP A 21 -6.01 -0.44 -9.06
CA ASP A 21 -6.79 -1.55 -8.54
C ASP A 21 -7.18 -2.49 -9.67
N ILE A 22 -6.95 -3.78 -9.45
CA ILE A 22 -7.42 -4.86 -10.34
C ILE A 22 -8.29 -5.78 -9.50
N LYS A 23 -9.55 -5.97 -9.93
CA LYS A 23 -10.51 -6.88 -9.32
C LYS A 23 -10.98 -7.89 -10.34
N ALA A 24 -10.90 -9.15 -10.00
CA ALA A 24 -11.47 -10.23 -10.80
C ALA A 24 -12.32 -11.13 -9.92
N ARG A 25 -13.47 -11.55 -10.45
CA ARG A 25 -14.39 -12.48 -9.79
C ARG A 25 -14.82 -13.52 -10.80
N PHE A 26 -14.63 -14.78 -10.42
CA PHE A 26 -15.12 -15.93 -11.16
C PHE A 26 -16.18 -16.63 -10.31
N GLN A 27 -17.29 -16.95 -10.92
CA GLN A 27 -18.38 -17.64 -10.24
C GLN A 27 -18.94 -18.74 -11.13
N ALA A 28 -19.05 -19.93 -10.56
CA ALA A 28 -19.76 -21.05 -11.15
C ALA A 28 -20.91 -21.43 -10.23
N ALA A 29 -22.08 -21.73 -10.78
CA ALA A 29 -23.24 -22.17 -10.04
C ALA A 29 -23.91 -23.32 -10.77
N LEU A 30 -24.36 -24.32 -9.99
CA LEU A 30 -25.11 -25.50 -10.45
C LEU A 30 -26.39 -25.60 -9.65
N THR A 31 -27.50 -25.76 -10.31
CA THR A 31 -28.78 -26.07 -9.67
C THR A 31 -29.33 -27.37 -10.22
N LEU A 32 -29.62 -28.31 -9.35
CA LEU A 32 -30.17 -29.61 -9.66
C LEU A 32 -31.57 -29.74 -9.06
N LYS A 33 -32.54 -30.10 -9.86
CA LYS A 33 -33.85 -30.52 -9.40
C LYS A 33 -33.78 -32.03 -9.08
N LEU A 34 -33.69 -32.35 -7.79
CA LEU A 34 -33.51 -33.75 -7.34
C LEU A 34 -34.82 -34.50 -7.32
N TRP A 35 -35.88 -33.82 -6.89
CA TRP A 35 -37.21 -34.39 -6.77
C TRP A 35 -38.27 -33.29 -6.94
N GLU A 36 -39.53 -33.67 -6.97
CA GLU A 36 -40.63 -32.71 -6.96
C GLU A 36 -40.64 -31.94 -5.62
N GLY A 37 -40.39 -30.64 -5.70
CA GLY A 37 -40.26 -29.78 -4.53
C GLY A 37 -38.88 -29.76 -3.90
N LEU A 38 -37.93 -30.59 -4.32
CA LEU A 38 -36.54 -30.64 -3.77
C LEU A 38 -35.53 -30.17 -4.79
N ASN A 39 -34.90 -29.04 -4.50
CA ASN A 39 -33.83 -28.45 -5.33
C ASN A 39 -32.53 -28.38 -4.51
N PHE A 40 -31.42 -28.72 -5.15
CA PHE A 40 -30.09 -28.53 -4.62
C PHE A 40 -29.37 -27.50 -5.46
N SER A 41 -28.75 -26.53 -4.84
CA SER A 41 -27.88 -25.53 -5.50
C SER A 41 -26.48 -25.52 -4.87
N SER A 42 -25.51 -25.49 -5.71
CA SER A 42 -24.08 -25.35 -5.32
C SER A 42 -23.46 -24.22 -6.08
N SER A 43 -22.70 -23.40 -5.42
CA SER A 43 -21.97 -22.30 -6.07
C SER A 43 -20.56 -22.16 -5.51
N LEU A 44 -19.62 -21.93 -6.40
CA LEU A 44 -18.22 -21.62 -6.10
C LEU A 44 -17.90 -20.23 -6.66
N GLN A 45 -17.36 -19.37 -5.81
CA GLN A 45 -16.88 -18.05 -6.17
C GLN A 45 -15.41 -17.94 -5.83
N TYR A 46 -14.62 -17.42 -6.74
CA TYR A 46 -13.22 -17.08 -6.54
C TYR A 46 -13.01 -15.60 -6.83
N GLU A 47 -12.34 -14.89 -5.93
CA GLU A 47 -12.07 -13.46 -6.02
C GLU A 47 -10.59 -13.17 -5.89
N ILE A 48 -10.11 -12.27 -6.74
CA ILE A 48 -8.77 -11.69 -6.68
C ILE A 48 -8.93 -10.17 -6.63
N PHE A 49 -8.19 -9.54 -5.74
CA PHE A 49 -8.07 -8.10 -5.67
C PHE A 49 -6.60 -7.73 -5.46
N ASN A 50 -6.06 -6.92 -6.37
CA ASN A 50 -4.71 -6.40 -6.29
C ASN A 50 -4.79 -4.88 -6.32
N SER A 51 -4.20 -4.23 -5.32
CA SER A 51 -4.09 -2.77 -5.20
C SER A 51 -2.63 -2.38 -5.10
N LYS A 52 -2.20 -1.50 -5.99
CA LYS A 52 -0.85 -0.91 -5.97
C LYS A 52 -0.98 0.59 -5.87
N ARG A 53 -0.47 1.16 -4.79
CA ARG A 53 -0.40 2.60 -4.59
C ARG A 53 1.04 3.06 -4.71
N ARG A 54 1.21 4.17 -5.42
CA ARG A 54 2.46 4.88 -5.59
C ARG A 54 2.27 6.31 -5.13
N ASP A 55 3.10 6.77 -4.22
CA ASP A 55 3.16 8.15 -3.75
C ASP A 55 4.55 8.70 -4.09
N LEU A 56 4.60 9.65 -5.01
CA LEU A 56 5.83 10.35 -5.40
C LEU A 56 5.80 11.76 -4.83
N TYR A 57 6.80 12.11 -4.04
CA TYR A 57 7.01 13.44 -3.50
C TYR A 57 8.12 14.12 -4.29
N LYS A 58 7.80 15.22 -4.97
CA LYS A 58 8.77 16.00 -5.74
C LYS A 58 9.74 16.72 -4.81
N GLU A 59 10.86 17.19 -5.36
CA GLU A 59 11.93 17.87 -4.60
C GLU A 59 11.45 19.13 -3.86
N ASP A 60 10.44 19.81 -4.40
CA ASP A 60 9.82 21.00 -3.83
C ASP A 60 8.79 20.72 -2.73
N SER A 61 8.44 19.46 -2.47
CA SER A 61 7.58 19.04 -1.38
C SER A 61 8.26 19.25 -0.02
N TRP A 62 7.49 19.67 0.97
CA TRP A 62 7.94 19.75 2.36
C TRP A 62 8.49 18.42 2.88
N VAL A 63 7.88 17.31 2.50
CA VAL A 63 8.31 15.96 2.89
C VAL A 63 9.75 15.69 2.46
N VAL A 64 10.18 16.26 1.34
CA VAL A 64 11.55 16.14 0.81
C VAL A 64 12.44 17.26 1.37
N LYS A 65 12.00 18.51 1.30
CA LYS A 65 12.79 19.66 1.73
C LYS A 65 13.19 19.60 3.19
N ASN A 66 12.27 19.24 4.06
CA ASN A 66 12.48 19.29 5.51
C ASN A 66 13.67 18.41 5.95
N PRO A 67 13.74 17.10 5.65
CA PRO A 67 14.89 16.28 6.05
C PRO A 67 16.17 16.68 5.30
N VAL A 68 16.09 17.06 4.02
CA VAL A 68 17.27 17.50 3.27
C VAL A 68 17.89 18.74 3.90
N ASN A 69 17.07 19.75 4.27
CA ASN A 69 17.57 20.96 4.91
C ASN A 69 18.08 20.70 6.33
N TYR A 70 17.32 19.92 7.13
CA TYR A 70 17.66 19.64 8.52
C TYR A 70 19.00 18.91 8.64
N TYR A 71 19.31 18.02 7.70
CA TYR A 71 20.55 17.23 7.67
C TYR A 71 21.60 17.80 6.69
N THR A 72 21.51 19.07 6.36
CA THR A 72 22.53 19.79 5.59
C THR A 72 23.47 20.51 6.53
N GLU A 73 24.78 20.30 6.36
CA GLU A 73 25.79 21.00 7.17
C GLU A 73 25.73 22.50 6.91
N TYR A 74 25.80 23.26 7.99
CA TYR A 74 25.90 24.73 7.94
C TYR A 74 27.03 25.19 8.82
N ASN A 75 27.88 26.08 8.29
CA ASN A 75 28.99 26.68 9.03
C ASN A 75 28.63 28.13 9.38
N ASP A 76 28.26 28.34 10.65
CA ASP A 76 27.86 29.65 11.17
C ASP A 76 28.94 30.73 11.01
N ALA A 77 30.21 30.35 11.11
CA ALA A 77 31.34 31.32 11.04
C ALA A 77 31.58 31.85 9.63
N THR A 78 31.27 31.02 8.62
CA THR A 78 31.55 31.37 7.20
C THR A 78 30.26 31.59 6.39
N GLY A 79 29.10 31.25 6.93
CA GLY A 79 27.83 31.26 6.22
C GLY A 79 27.73 30.23 5.09
N VAL A 80 28.67 29.28 5.03
CA VAL A 80 28.74 28.30 3.94
C VAL A 80 27.81 27.12 4.23
N VAL A 81 26.99 26.79 3.24
CA VAL A 81 26.14 25.62 3.22
C VAL A 81 26.92 24.44 2.63
N GLY A 82 27.04 23.36 3.40
CA GLY A 82 27.73 22.15 2.98
C GLY A 82 26.78 21.18 2.21
N LYS A 83 27.16 19.92 2.16
CA LYS A 83 26.36 18.89 1.53
C LYS A 83 25.31 18.34 2.49
N SER A 84 24.12 18.04 1.98
CA SER A 84 23.14 17.30 2.74
C SER A 84 23.57 15.83 2.91
N ALA A 85 23.45 15.33 4.14
CA ALA A 85 23.60 13.89 4.41
C ALA A 85 22.41 13.08 3.89
N TYR A 86 21.26 13.73 3.69
CA TYR A 86 20.09 13.11 3.06
C TYR A 86 20.23 13.12 1.53
N PRO A 87 19.84 12.03 0.84
CA PRO A 87 19.87 11.99 -0.61
C PRO A 87 18.91 13.02 -1.21
N THR A 88 19.45 13.93 -1.99
CA THR A 88 18.66 14.91 -2.75
C THR A 88 17.96 14.25 -3.93
N GLY A 89 16.75 14.66 -4.24
CA GLY A 89 15.90 14.10 -5.29
C GLY A 89 14.49 13.81 -4.75
N GLN A 90 13.66 13.20 -5.56
CA GLN A 90 12.30 12.85 -5.18
C GLN A 90 12.29 11.69 -4.15
N PHE A 91 11.20 11.58 -3.37
CA PHE A 91 10.94 10.43 -2.52
C PHE A 91 9.80 9.61 -3.08
N LEU A 92 9.96 8.30 -3.11
CA LEU A 92 8.96 7.38 -3.62
C LEU A 92 8.54 6.37 -2.53
N ASP A 93 7.25 6.37 -2.22
CA ASP A 93 6.62 5.37 -1.36
C ASP A 93 5.73 4.45 -2.20
N GLN A 94 5.82 3.15 -1.95
CA GLN A 94 5.02 2.14 -2.63
C GLN A 94 4.33 1.24 -1.62
N TYR A 95 3.07 0.96 -1.90
CA TYR A 95 2.24 0.05 -1.11
C TYR A 95 1.55 -0.93 -2.04
N THR A 96 1.59 -2.20 -1.68
CA THR A 96 0.89 -3.27 -2.41
C THR A 96 -0.01 -4.04 -1.46
N SER A 97 -1.22 -4.32 -1.88
CA SER A 97 -2.16 -5.17 -1.17
C SER A 97 -2.77 -6.18 -2.14
N GLU A 98 -2.68 -7.45 -1.79
CA GLU A 98 -3.19 -8.57 -2.57
C GLU A 98 -4.19 -9.34 -1.72
N MET A 99 -5.36 -9.58 -2.25
CA MET A 99 -6.39 -10.38 -1.63
C MET A 99 -6.83 -11.49 -2.57
N GLN A 100 -6.89 -12.69 -2.05
CA GLN A 100 -7.44 -13.86 -2.71
C GLN A 100 -8.47 -14.50 -1.78
N GLY A 101 -9.57 -14.94 -2.33
CA GLY A 101 -10.60 -15.59 -1.54
C GLY A 101 -11.46 -16.50 -2.38
N TYR A 102 -12.01 -17.52 -1.73
CA TYR A 102 -13.05 -18.35 -2.31
C TYR A 102 -14.22 -18.49 -1.35
N THR A 103 -15.40 -18.64 -1.93
CA THR A 103 -16.63 -18.91 -1.22
C THR A 103 -17.30 -20.11 -1.89
N PHE A 104 -17.56 -21.14 -1.12
CA PHE A 104 -18.28 -22.32 -1.55
C PHE A 104 -19.59 -22.39 -0.77
N ARG A 105 -20.72 -22.41 -1.46
CA ARG A 105 -22.04 -22.44 -0.87
C ARG A 105 -22.84 -23.61 -1.42
N ASN A 106 -23.47 -24.35 -0.55
CA ASN A 106 -24.45 -25.38 -0.89
C ASN A 106 -25.77 -25.04 -0.21
N GLN A 107 -26.88 -25.28 -0.90
CA GLN A 107 -28.21 -25.02 -0.40
C GLN A 107 -29.17 -26.07 -0.92
N VAL A 108 -30.00 -26.58 -0.03
CA VAL A 108 -31.14 -27.47 -0.32
C VAL A 108 -32.39 -26.69 -0.02
N ASN A 109 -33.30 -26.65 -0.99
CA ASN A 109 -34.60 -26.04 -0.86
C ASN A 109 -35.64 -27.14 -1.05
N PHE A 110 -36.53 -27.30 -0.07
CA PHE A 110 -37.63 -28.21 -0.14
C PHE A 110 -38.95 -27.45 0.01
N ASN A 111 -39.77 -27.47 -1.06
CA ASN A 111 -41.06 -26.79 -1.11
C ASN A 111 -42.12 -27.81 -1.54
N ARG A 112 -43.06 -28.13 -0.65
CA ARG A 112 -44.12 -29.06 -0.97
C ARG A 112 -45.40 -28.77 -0.20
N THR A 113 -46.51 -28.82 -0.92
CA THR A 113 -47.86 -28.74 -0.33
C THR A 113 -48.39 -30.13 -0.09
N PHE A 114 -48.73 -30.44 1.16
CA PHE A 114 -49.43 -31.66 1.55
C PHE A 114 -50.82 -31.30 2.04
N ARG A 115 -51.84 -31.63 1.26
CA ARG A 115 -53.25 -31.29 1.51
C ARG A 115 -53.44 -29.78 1.74
N ARG A 116 -53.55 -29.34 3.02
CA ARG A 116 -53.75 -27.95 3.44
C ARG A 116 -52.49 -27.32 4.07
N HIS A 117 -51.39 -28.03 4.08
CA HIS A 117 -50.14 -27.57 4.72
C HIS A 117 -49.05 -27.36 3.69
N ASP A 118 -48.48 -26.18 3.71
CA ASP A 118 -47.34 -25.82 2.88
C ASP A 118 -46.06 -25.95 3.71
N PHE A 119 -45.14 -26.78 3.24
CA PHE A 119 -43.82 -26.96 3.83
C PHE A 119 -42.79 -26.25 2.97
N ASN A 120 -42.06 -25.33 3.59
CA ASN A 120 -40.95 -24.63 2.98
C ASN A 120 -39.74 -24.75 3.90
N VAL A 121 -38.74 -25.52 3.49
CA VAL A 121 -37.54 -25.77 4.27
C VAL A 121 -36.33 -25.39 3.43
N VAL A 122 -35.42 -24.59 4.00
CA VAL A 122 -34.15 -24.19 3.41
C VAL A 122 -33.01 -24.59 4.34
N LEU A 123 -32.09 -25.39 3.85
CA LEU A 123 -30.86 -25.75 4.55
C LEU A 123 -29.69 -25.33 3.69
N GLY A 124 -28.71 -24.68 4.30
CA GLY A 124 -27.54 -24.21 3.58
C GLY A 124 -26.25 -24.30 4.38
N THR A 125 -25.15 -24.47 3.68
CA THR A 125 -23.79 -24.38 4.23
C THR A 125 -22.97 -23.42 3.39
N GLU A 126 -22.13 -22.64 4.05
CA GLU A 126 -21.19 -21.74 3.39
C GLU A 126 -19.80 -21.90 4.00
N LEU A 127 -18.81 -22.12 3.14
CA LEU A 127 -17.42 -22.10 3.50
C LEU A 127 -16.76 -20.89 2.79
N ARG A 128 -16.18 -19.99 3.55
CA ARG A 128 -15.48 -18.84 3.03
C ARG A 128 -14.03 -18.82 3.53
N HIS A 129 -13.11 -18.64 2.63
CA HIS A 129 -11.73 -18.38 2.94
C HIS A 129 -11.27 -17.08 2.26
N ARG A 130 -10.55 -16.23 3.01
CA ARG A 130 -9.96 -15.00 2.48
C ARG A 130 -8.57 -14.83 3.07
N ARG A 131 -7.62 -14.58 2.20
CA ARG A 131 -6.25 -14.23 2.57
C ARG A 131 -5.93 -12.86 1.98
N THR A 132 -5.47 -11.96 2.83
CA THR A 132 -4.97 -10.64 2.41
C THR A 132 -3.52 -10.53 2.82
N THR A 133 -2.68 -10.14 1.89
CA THR A 133 -1.25 -9.84 2.13
C THR A 133 -1.02 -8.40 1.72
N SER A 134 -0.45 -7.61 2.62
CA SER A 134 -0.13 -6.21 2.36
C SER A 134 1.30 -5.95 2.76
N TYR A 135 2.01 -5.22 1.94
CA TYR A 135 3.39 -4.82 2.20
C TYR A 135 3.64 -3.40 1.72
N THR A 136 4.44 -2.69 2.49
CA THR A 136 4.92 -1.35 2.17
C THR A 136 6.40 -1.48 1.85
N SER A 137 6.80 -1.04 0.67
CA SER A 137 8.22 -0.96 0.35
C SER A 137 8.89 0.11 1.21
N PRO A 138 10.15 -0.06 1.61
CA PRO A 138 10.92 1.03 2.18
C PRO A 138 10.86 2.24 1.26
N ARG A 139 10.90 3.44 1.85
CA ARG A 139 10.95 4.68 1.08
C ARG A 139 12.22 4.71 0.24
N VAL A 140 12.05 5.01 -1.04
CA VAL A 140 13.15 5.21 -1.96
C VAL A 140 13.51 6.68 -1.98
N TYR A 141 14.76 6.99 -1.67
CA TYR A 141 15.30 8.36 -1.60
C TYR A 141 16.05 8.74 -2.88
N GLY A 142 16.08 10.04 -3.17
CA GLY A 142 16.81 10.54 -4.34
C GLY A 142 16.34 9.92 -5.65
N TYR A 143 15.05 9.59 -5.71
CA TYR A 143 14.43 8.96 -6.87
C TYR A 143 14.34 9.94 -8.04
N ASN A 144 14.61 9.45 -9.24
CA ASN A 144 14.38 10.18 -10.48
C ASN A 144 13.37 9.38 -11.33
N ASP A 145 12.21 9.97 -11.57
CA ASP A 145 11.10 9.30 -12.27
C ASP A 145 11.37 9.12 -13.78
N GLU A 146 12.21 9.96 -14.39
CA GLU A 146 12.54 9.86 -15.81
C GLU A 146 13.50 8.72 -16.11
N THR A 147 14.51 8.56 -15.23
CA THR A 147 15.55 7.54 -15.39
C THR A 147 15.30 6.28 -14.58
N LEU A 148 14.28 6.27 -13.71
CA LEU A 148 13.95 5.19 -12.79
C LEU A 148 15.13 4.80 -11.87
N THR A 149 15.97 5.75 -11.56
CA THR A 149 17.13 5.57 -10.68
C THR A 149 16.86 6.09 -9.29
N SER A 150 17.61 5.63 -8.31
CA SER A 150 17.55 6.09 -6.93
C SER A 150 18.94 6.22 -6.34
N LYS A 151 19.04 7.02 -5.29
CA LYS A 151 20.27 7.14 -4.51
C LYS A 151 20.17 6.25 -3.28
N LEU A 152 21.24 5.53 -2.99
CA LEU A 152 21.33 4.78 -1.74
C LEU A 152 21.54 5.76 -0.59
N PHE A 153 20.98 5.46 0.55
CA PHE A 153 21.31 6.18 1.77
C PHE A 153 22.79 5.94 2.10
N PRO A 154 23.58 6.99 2.40
CA PRO A 154 25.00 6.81 2.64
C PRO A 154 25.22 5.84 3.79
N ASN A 155 26.02 4.82 3.56
CA ASN A 155 26.59 3.86 4.50
C ASN A 155 25.91 2.51 4.71
N GLY A 156 24.69 2.25 4.34
CA GLY A 156 24.09 0.89 4.41
C GLY A 156 24.21 0.15 5.76
N THR A 157 24.56 0.86 6.84
CA THR A 157 24.83 0.28 8.17
C THR A 157 23.71 0.54 9.18
N GLY A 158 22.59 1.10 8.72
CA GLY A 158 21.41 1.36 9.55
C GLY A 158 21.51 2.60 10.44
N LYS A 159 22.69 3.16 10.63
CA LYS A 159 22.90 4.38 11.45
C LYS A 159 23.98 5.25 10.84
N LEU A 160 23.64 6.51 10.56
CA LEU A 160 24.54 7.52 10.06
C LEU A 160 24.71 8.63 11.09
N ALA A 161 25.93 8.84 11.59
CA ALA A 161 26.24 10.00 12.41
C ALA A 161 26.49 11.21 11.51
N ILE A 162 25.64 12.21 11.64
CA ILE A 162 25.70 13.44 10.84
C ILE A 162 25.61 14.66 11.76
N LYS A 163 26.05 15.79 11.26
CA LYS A 163 25.83 17.07 11.94
C LYS A 163 24.51 17.67 11.48
N ASP A 164 23.71 18.10 12.45
CA ASP A 164 22.51 18.88 12.20
C ASP A 164 22.85 20.34 11.83
N LEU A 165 21.81 21.11 11.54
CA LEU A 165 21.92 22.54 11.24
C LEU A 165 22.63 23.34 12.34
N PHE A 166 22.59 22.87 13.58
CA PHE A 166 23.17 23.53 14.76
C PHE A 166 24.56 22.99 15.11
N GLY A 167 25.13 22.12 14.28
CA GLY A 167 26.44 21.52 14.50
C GLY A 167 26.47 20.35 15.50
N ASN A 168 25.32 19.92 16.02
CA ASN A 168 25.25 18.77 16.91
C ASN A 168 25.40 17.48 16.10
N THR A 169 26.12 16.50 16.67
CA THR A 169 26.16 15.16 16.07
C THR A 169 24.91 14.39 16.42
N ILE A 170 24.12 14.05 15.43
CA ILE A 170 22.91 13.26 15.55
C ILE A 170 23.04 11.95 14.76
N THR A 171 22.33 10.93 15.20
CA THR A 171 22.30 9.64 14.52
C THR A 171 20.96 9.52 13.78
N VAL A 172 21.03 9.31 12.48
CA VAL A 172 19.87 9.07 11.63
C VAL A 172 19.78 7.59 11.31
N ASP A 173 18.63 7.00 11.55
CA ASP A 173 18.38 5.61 11.21
C ASP A 173 18.18 5.49 9.68
N ASP A 174 18.92 4.56 9.09
CA ASP A 174 18.67 4.14 7.72
C ASP A 174 17.53 3.11 7.74
N TYR A 175 16.34 3.55 7.32
CA TYR A 175 15.17 2.68 7.26
C TYR A 175 15.29 1.53 6.26
N ALA A 176 16.27 1.56 5.36
CA ALA A 176 16.50 0.47 4.41
C ALA A 176 17.08 -0.78 5.07
N SER A 177 17.68 -0.67 6.27
CA SER A 177 18.32 -1.79 6.97
C SER A 177 17.42 -2.54 7.97
N THR A 178 16.18 -2.10 8.17
CA THR A 178 15.28 -2.68 9.17
C THR A 178 14.41 -3.83 8.64
N PHE A 179 14.63 -4.30 7.43
CA PHE A 179 13.92 -5.46 6.89
C PHE A 179 14.86 -6.66 6.77
N THR A 180 15.04 -7.35 7.85
CA THR A 180 15.53 -8.75 7.90
C THR A 180 14.36 -9.72 8.07
#